data_f9951c2f654d7b321a3ac08739d093d8
#
_entry.id   f9951c2f654d7b321a3ac08739d093d8
#
_cell.length_a   1.000
_cell.length_b   1.000
_cell.length_c   1.000
_cell.angle_alpha   90.00
_cell.angle_beta   90.00
_cell.angle_gamma   90.00
#
_symmetry.space_group_name_H-M   'P 1'
#
loop_
_entity.id
_entity.type
_entity.pdbx_description
1 polymer ?
#
loop_
_entity_poly.entity_id
_entity_poly.type
_entity_poly.pdbx_seq_one_letter_code
_entity_poly.pdbx_strand_id
1 'polypeptide(L)'
;MADDVPVKLVVQRTARELEAAVNEHDAEAAAGRLSPDFAERDAELRPLFARTDRTELIGTVANRTLFHLHLADGDTRVVELLWRNHDGAWLIEDARVFSLIAGE
;
A
#
# COMPACT_ATOMS: atom_id res chain seq x y z
N MET A 1 1.61 -22.49 -20.64
CA MET A 1 1.59 -21.18 -21.22
C MET A 1 2.50 -20.26 -20.48
N ALA A 2 3.12 -19.45 -21.23
CA ALA A 2 4.09 -18.54 -20.68
C ALA A 2 3.49 -17.41 -19.87
N ASP A 3 2.17 -17.42 -19.74
CA ASP A 3 1.48 -16.28 -19.12
C ASP A 3 1.31 -16.39 -17.63
N ASP A 4 1.83 -17.47 -17.04
CA ASP A 4 1.71 -17.67 -15.61
C ASP A 4 2.72 -16.81 -14.86
N VAL A 5 2.41 -15.52 -14.75
CA VAL A 5 3.25 -14.63 -13.97
C VAL A 5 2.97 -14.89 -12.50
N PRO A 6 4.01 -15.12 -11.68
CA PRO A 6 3.79 -15.33 -10.25
C PRO A 6 3.04 -14.16 -9.62
N VAL A 7 2.11 -14.48 -8.73
CA VAL A 7 1.30 -13.46 -8.06
C VAL A 7 2.21 -12.42 -7.39
N LYS A 8 3.29 -12.89 -6.75
CA LYS A 8 4.22 -11.98 -6.09
C LYS A 8 4.73 -10.89 -7.02
N LEU A 9 5.06 -11.23 -8.27
CA LEU A 9 5.62 -10.25 -9.20
C LEU A 9 4.56 -9.24 -9.66
N VAL A 10 3.33 -9.71 -9.88
CA VAL A 10 2.25 -8.82 -10.27
C VAL A 10 1.91 -7.87 -9.13
N VAL A 11 1.80 -8.42 -7.92
CA VAL A 11 1.52 -7.60 -6.73
C VAL A 11 2.64 -6.60 -6.49
N GLN A 12 3.89 -7.03 -6.65
CA GLN A 12 5.02 -6.13 -6.45
C GLN A 12 5.00 -4.97 -7.45
N ARG A 13 4.66 -5.26 -8.71
CA ARG A 13 4.53 -4.20 -9.72
C ARG A 13 3.46 -3.19 -9.33
N THR A 14 2.30 -3.70 -8.90
CA THR A 14 1.20 -2.83 -8.48
C THR A 14 1.59 -2.03 -7.24
N ALA A 15 2.31 -2.66 -6.31
CA ALA A 15 2.79 -1.98 -5.12
C ALA A 15 3.79 -0.88 -5.46
N ARG A 16 4.64 -1.10 -6.47
CA ARG A 16 5.56 -0.05 -6.92
C ARG A 16 4.82 1.14 -7.51
N GLU A 17 3.69 0.88 -8.18
CA GLU A 17 2.86 1.97 -8.69
C GLU A 17 2.26 2.76 -7.54
N LEU A 18 1.84 2.07 -6.47
CA LEU A 18 1.35 2.76 -5.29
C LEU A 18 2.46 3.58 -4.63
N GLU A 19 3.65 3.01 -4.54
CA GLU A 19 4.80 3.71 -3.99
C GLU A 19 5.04 5.01 -4.74
N ALA A 20 5.01 4.94 -6.06
CA ALA A 20 5.21 6.12 -6.90
C ALA A 20 4.10 7.16 -6.68
N ALA A 21 2.85 6.71 -6.61
CA ALA A 21 1.73 7.62 -6.40
C ALA A 21 1.87 8.37 -5.08
N VAL A 22 2.21 7.66 -4.01
CA VAL A 22 2.38 8.29 -2.70
C VAL A 22 3.54 9.27 -2.73
N ASN A 23 4.65 8.88 -3.35
CA ASN A 23 5.85 9.72 -3.39
C ASN A 23 5.65 10.97 -4.27
N GLU A 24 4.72 10.91 -5.22
CA GLU A 24 4.37 12.06 -6.05
C GLU A 24 3.25 12.89 -5.44
N HIS A 25 2.82 12.51 -4.24
CA HIS A 25 1.74 13.18 -3.52
C HIS A 25 0.43 13.16 -4.30
N ASP A 26 0.21 12.08 -5.06
CA ASP A 26 -1.03 11.87 -5.80
C ASP A 26 -1.97 11.05 -4.94
N ALA A 27 -2.63 11.70 -3.99
CA ALA A 27 -3.51 11.04 -3.04
C ALA A 27 -4.68 10.35 -3.74
N GLU A 28 -5.13 10.91 -4.85
CA GLU A 28 -6.24 10.35 -5.59
C GLU A 28 -5.86 9.02 -6.23
N ALA A 29 -4.68 8.96 -6.85
CA ALA A 29 -4.19 7.72 -7.44
C ALA A 29 -3.97 6.66 -6.38
N ALA A 30 -3.42 7.05 -5.23
CA ALA A 30 -3.20 6.13 -4.13
C ALA A 30 -4.52 5.58 -3.61
N ALA A 31 -5.51 6.45 -3.40
CA ALA A 31 -6.83 6.03 -2.93
C ALA A 31 -7.54 5.13 -3.95
N GLY A 32 -7.24 5.29 -5.23
CA GLY A 32 -7.82 4.47 -6.28
C GLY A 32 -7.38 3.01 -6.24
N ARG A 33 -6.36 2.69 -5.45
CA ARG A 33 -5.93 1.30 -5.27
C ARG A 33 -6.71 0.56 -4.20
N LEU A 34 -7.58 1.23 -3.46
CA LEU A 34 -8.40 0.56 -2.45
C LEU A 34 -9.58 -0.11 -3.10
N SER A 35 -9.90 -1.34 -2.65
CA SER A 35 -11.12 -1.98 -3.13
C SER A 35 -12.33 -1.17 -2.65
N PRO A 36 -13.48 -1.25 -3.36
CA PRO A 36 -14.66 -0.49 -2.94
C PRO A 36 -15.09 -0.82 -1.50
N ASP A 37 -15.09 -2.10 -1.13
CA ASP A 37 -15.48 -2.51 0.21
C ASP A 37 -14.53 -1.97 1.26
N PHE A 38 -13.24 -2.06 0.99
CA PHE A 38 -12.25 -1.57 1.94
C PHE A 38 -12.31 -0.04 2.05
N ALA A 39 -12.52 0.64 0.93
CA ALA A 39 -12.61 2.09 0.94
C ALA A 39 -13.76 2.59 1.78
N GLU A 40 -14.89 1.84 1.79
CA GLU A 40 -16.05 2.23 2.60
C GLU A 40 -15.80 2.10 4.09
N ARG A 41 -15.05 1.08 4.50
CA ARG A 41 -14.81 0.86 5.93
C ARG A 41 -13.49 1.43 6.43
N ASP A 42 -12.68 1.94 5.52
CA ASP A 42 -11.38 2.48 5.89
C ASP A 42 -11.52 3.88 6.48
N ALA A 43 -10.98 4.06 7.68
CA ALA A 43 -10.95 5.35 8.32
C ALA A 43 -9.52 5.79 8.60
N GLU A 44 -8.53 4.98 8.24
CA GLU A 44 -7.15 5.20 8.64
C GLU A 44 -6.18 5.32 7.46
N LEU A 45 -6.30 4.44 6.48
CA LEU A 45 -5.28 4.35 5.45
C LEU A 45 -5.25 5.55 4.51
N ARG A 46 -6.43 6.00 4.04
CA ARG A 46 -6.48 7.14 3.14
C ARG A 46 -5.94 8.42 3.80
N PRO A 47 -6.35 8.75 5.04
CA PRO A 47 -5.76 9.90 5.71
C PRO A 47 -4.27 9.73 5.92
N LEU A 48 -3.82 8.50 6.18
CA LEU A 48 -2.41 8.22 6.39
C LEU A 48 -1.61 8.49 5.12
N PHE A 49 -2.12 8.03 3.97
CA PHE A 49 -1.47 8.32 2.69
C PHE A 49 -1.36 9.82 2.45
N ALA A 50 -2.41 10.56 2.77
CA ALA A 50 -2.41 12.01 2.58
C ALA A 50 -1.37 12.71 3.45
N ARG A 51 -1.01 12.11 4.58
CA ARG A 51 -0.01 12.66 5.50
C ARG A 51 1.39 12.15 5.23
N THR A 52 1.55 11.24 4.28
CA THR A 52 2.84 10.62 3.99
C THR A 52 3.66 11.52 3.08
N ASP A 53 4.87 11.84 3.52
CA ASP A 53 5.80 12.60 2.71
C ASP A 53 6.50 11.69 1.71
N ARG A 54 6.89 10.50 2.15
CA ARG A 54 7.64 9.56 1.33
C ARG A 54 7.38 8.15 1.82
N THR A 55 7.35 7.19 0.91
CA THR A 55 7.21 5.79 1.28
C THR A 55 8.19 4.92 0.52
N GLU A 56 8.47 3.75 1.10
CA GLU A 56 9.35 2.75 0.50
C GLU A 56 8.69 1.38 0.62
N LEU A 57 8.68 0.66 -0.50
CA LEU A 57 8.24 -0.72 -0.48
C LEU A 57 9.37 -1.56 0.14
N ILE A 58 9.10 -2.17 1.28
CA ILE A 58 10.10 -2.95 2.00
C ILE A 58 10.18 -4.36 1.45
N GLY A 59 9.05 -4.98 1.17
CA GLY A 59 9.06 -6.35 0.67
C GLY A 59 7.69 -6.82 0.25
N THR A 60 7.69 -7.94 -0.47
CA THR A 60 6.48 -8.57 -0.97
C THR A 60 6.53 -10.06 -0.68
N VAL A 61 5.48 -10.60 -0.06
CA VAL A 61 5.32 -12.03 0.17
C VAL A 61 3.94 -12.41 -0.34
N ALA A 62 3.91 -13.19 -1.44
CA ALA A 62 2.65 -13.55 -2.09
C ALA A 62 1.85 -12.29 -2.42
N ASN A 63 0.64 -12.15 -1.86
CA ASN A 63 -0.21 -10.99 -2.11
C ASN A 63 -0.18 -9.97 -0.96
N ARG A 64 0.89 -9.99 -0.17
CA ARG A 64 1.07 -9.04 0.93
C ARG A 64 2.30 -8.20 0.69
N THR A 65 2.19 -6.91 0.97
CA THR A 65 3.32 -5.99 0.82
C THR A 65 3.50 -5.20 2.10
N LEU A 66 4.75 -4.85 2.38
CA LEU A 66 5.09 -4.01 3.53
C LEU A 66 5.66 -2.70 3.01
N PHE A 67 5.16 -1.61 3.54
CA PHE A 67 5.64 -0.28 3.21
C PHE A 67 6.10 0.43 4.47
N HIS A 68 7.18 1.19 4.34
CA HIS A 68 7.62 2.09 5.39
C HIS A 68 7.20 3.49 4.96
N LEU A 69 6.40 4.15 5.81
CA LEU A 69 5.88 5.48 5.50
C LEU A 69 6.57 6.51 6.40
N HIS A 70 7.06 7.56 5.75
CA HIS A 70 7.64 8.71 6.45
C HIS A 70 6.62 9.83 6.39
N LEU A 71 6.03 10.15 7.52
CA LEU A 71 4.97 11.15 7.58
C LEU A 71 5.54 12.56 7.56
N ALA A 72 4.72 13.50 7.12
CA ALA A 72 5.16 14.88 6.99
C ALA A 72 5.59 15.50 8.32
N ASP A 73 5.05 14.99 9.44
CA ASP A 73 5.40 15.49 10.77
C ASP A 73 6.66 14.83 11.34
N GLY A 74 7.32 13.97 10.57
CA GLY A 74 8.53 13.30 11.01
C GLY A 74 8.31 11.94 11.64
N ASP A 75 7.06 11.57 11.86
CA ASP A 75 6.73 10.26 12.42
C ASP A 75 6.84 9.17 11.33
N THR A 76 6.87 7.93 11.73
CA THR A 76 6.99 6.81 10.79
C THR A 76 5.97 5.73 11.12
N ARG A 77 5.58 5.00 10.09
CA ARG A 77 4.66 3.87 10.22
C ARG A 77 5.13 2.75 9.30
N VAL A 78 4.80 1.52 9.66
CA VAL A 78 4.91 0.38 8.75
C VAL A 78 3.50 -0.08 8.45
N VAL A 79 3.21 -0.28 7.18
CA VAL A 79 1.88 -0.69 6.75
C VAL A 79 1.99 -1.99 5.99
N GLU A 80 1.18 -2.98 6.39
CA GLU A 80 1.04 -4.22 5.65
C GLU A 80 -0.24 -4.13 4.85
N LEU A 81 -0.14 -4.34 3.54
CA LEU A 81 -1.30 -4.30 2.65
C LEU A 81 -1.57 -5.69 2.10
N LEU A 82 -2.84 -6.08 2.11
CA LEU A 82 -3.30 -7.32 1.50
C LEU A 82 -3.97 -6.97 0.18
N TRP A 83 -3.48 -7.55 -0.91
CA TRP A 83 -3.99 -7.28 -2.25
C TRP A 83 -4.85 -8.42 -2.74
N ARG A 84 -5.86 -8.09 -3.53
CA ARG A 84 -6.72 -9.09 -4.16
C ARG A 84 -7.02 -8.69 -5.59
N ASN A 85 -7.10 -9.69 -6.45
CA ASN A 85 -7.43 -9.48 -7.86
C ASN A 85 -8.94 -9.29 -8.01
N HIS A 86 -9.34 -8.13 -8.54
CA HIS A 86 -10.74 -7.82 -8.86
C HIS A 86 -10.85 -7.67 -10.38
N ASP A 87 -11.17 -8.76 -11.06
CA ASP A 87 -11.35 -8.76 -12.51
C ASP A 87 -10.14 -8.20 -13.26
N GLY A 88 -8.95 -8.62 -12.83
CA GLY A 88 -7.71 -8.19 -13.47
C GLY A 88 -7.04 -7.00 -12.82
N ALA A 89 -7.72 -6.29 -11.95
CA ALA A 89 -7.14 -5.17 -11.22
C ALA A 89 -6.80 -5.61 -9.79
N TRP A 90 -5.56 -5.41 -9.39
CA TRP A 90 -5.13 -5.74 -8.03
C TRP A 90 -5.39 -4.55 -7.14
N LEU A 91 -6.25 -4.75 -6.14
CA LEU A 91 -6.68 -3.71 -5.23
C LEU A 91 -6.40 -4.11 -3.78
N ILE A 92 -6.30 -3.12 -2.91
CA ILE A 92 -6.05 -3.32 -1.49
C ILE A 92 -7.35 -3.73 -0.81
N GLU A 93 -7.35 -4.92 -0.20
CA GLU A 93 -8.53 -5.47 0.47
C GLU A 93 -8.47 -5.29 1.98
N ASP A 94 -7.26 -5.14 2.52
CA ASP A 94 -7.09 -4.97 3.95
C ASP A 94 -5.75 -4.32 4.21
N ALA A 95 -5.61 -3.74 5.39
CA ALA A 95 -4.39 -3.06 5.77
C ALA A 95 -4.19 -3.15 7.28
N ARG A 96 -2.93 -3.25 7.68
CA ARG A 96 -2.54 -3.19 9.08
C ARG A 96 -1.49 -2.12 9.22
N VAL A 97 -1.70 -1.22 10.17
CA VAL A 97 -0.79 -0.11 10.40
C VAL A 97 -0.06 -0.32 11.72
N PHE A 98 1.26 -0.27 11.67
CA PHE A 98 2.10 -0.43 12.84
C PHE A 98 2.86 0.85 13.10
N SER A 99 2.88 1.29 14.35
CA SER A 99 3.70 2.41 14.76
C SER A 99 5.07 1.91 15.16
N LEU A 100 6.10 2.59 14.66
CA LEU A 100 7.47 2.29 15.07
C LEU A 100 7.80 3.23 16.22
N ILE A 101 7.91 2.66 17.40
CA ILE A 101 8.20 3.47 18.61
C ILE A 101 9.64 3.24 18.97
N ALA A 102 10.43 4.31 18.91
CA ALA A 102 11.83 4.23 19.23
C ALA A 102 12.03 3.86 20.70
N GLY A 103 12.93 2.93 20.94
CA GLY A 103 13.25 2.52 22.30
C GLY A 103 12.37 1.45 22.89
N GLU A 104 11.42 0.96 22.12
CA GLU A 104 10.53 -0.12 22.58
C GLU A 104 11.05 -1.49 22.23
#